data_43ebf969de4975433efd38a485a7037d
#
_entry.id   43ebf969de4975433efd38a485a7037d
#
_cell.length_a   1.000
_cell.length_b   1.000
_cell.length_c   1.000
_cell.angle_alpha   90.00
_cell.angle_beta   90.00
_cell.angle_gamma   90.00
#
_symmetry.space_group_name_H-M   'P 1'
#
loop_
_entity.id
_entity.type
_entity.pdbx_description
1 polymer ?
#
loop_
_entity_poly.entity_id
_entity_poly.type
_entity_poly.pdbx_seq_one_letter_code
_entity_poly.pdbx_strand_id
1 'polypeptide(L)'
;MGVQDRRHGTGGRDQQHGTDGRAEGTRSDRVSATRTRILDAAERLFAEHGVHAVSNRAVAEAAGQGNNTVVGYHFGTKADLVRALIRRYSAAMDTRRERMVAALGPDPGVRDWVDCLVRPAAEHLADLGSPTWYARFGAQVMTDPALREIMVAGSLASPSLTTVLDGLNDCLPALPVEVRLERGDICRQLLVHHFAQRERALADGTPTPRASWADAATGLADAIVGVWTSPVTGRAD
;
A
#
# COMPACT_ATOMS: atom_id res chain seq x y z
N MET A 1 -41.84 -27.77 -73.60
CA MET A 1 -40.80 -28.61 -73.00
C MET A 1 -40.12 -27.75 -71.97
N GLY A 2 -40.58 -27.84 -70.72
CA GLY A 2 -40.19 -26.97 -69.63
C GLY A 2 -39.09 -27.58 -68.75
N VAL A 3 -38.22 -26.77 -68.26
CA VAL A 3 -37.31 -27.11 -67.19
C VAL A 3 -37.54 -26.15 -66.04
N GLN A 4 -37.94 -26.72 -64.93
CA GLN A 4 -38.08 -26.00 -63.61
C GLN A 4 -36.77 -25.84 -62.96
N ASP A 5 -36.43 -24.61 -62.61
CA ASP A 5 -35.29 -24.23 -61.80
C ASP A 5 -35.75 -24.08 -60.33
N ARG A 6 -35.21 -24.95 -59.42
CA ARG A 6 -35.48 -24.87 -57.98
C ARG A 6 -34.30 -24.14 -57.31
N ARG A 7 -34.54 -22.88 -56.85
CA ARG A 7 -33.62 -22.16 -56.01
C ARG A 7 -33.82 -22.58 -54.55
N HIS A 8 -32.77 -23.15 -53.94
CA HIS A 8 -32.67 -23.39 -52.52
C HIS A 8 -32.17 -22.10 -51.83
N GLY A 9 -32.99 -21.57 -50.93
CA GLY A 9 -32.58 -20.50 -50.00
C GLY A 9 -31.84 -21.09 -48.81
N THR A 10 -30.61 -20.69 -48.63
CA THR A 10 -29.84 -20.90 -47.37
C THR A 10 -30.04 -19.65 -46.53
N GLY A 11 -30.92 -19.75 -45.50
CA GLY A 11 -31.13 -18.73 -44.48
C GLY A 11 -30.04 -18.71 -43.46
N GLY A 12 -29.65 -17.51 -43.09
CA GLY A 12 -28.55 -17.18 -42.20
C GLY A 12 -28.63 -17.75 -40.78
N ARG A 13 -27.47 -18.05 -40.28
CA ARG A 13 -27.11 -18.19 -38.86
C ARG A 13 -25.88 -17.36 -38.64
N ASP A 14 -26.06 -16.09 -38.35
CA ASP A 14 -24.96 -15.25 -37.82
C ASP A 14 -25.56 -14.02 -37.12
N GLN A 15 -26.02 -14.17 -35.88
CA GLN A 15 -26.28 -13.04 -34.95
C GLN A 15 -26.54 -13.55 -33.51
N GLN A 16 -25.60 -14.23 -32.87
CA GLN A 16 -25.74 -14.54 -31.43
C GLN A 16 -24.43 -14.46 -30.63
N HIS A 17 -23.32 -13.89 -31.15
CA HIS A 17 -22.06 -13.83 -30.45
C HIS A 17 -21.64 -12.44 -29.90
N GLY A 18 -22.52 -11.43 -30.05
CA GLY A 18 -22.16 -10.05 -29.65
C GLY A 18 -22.68 -9.57 -28.30
N THR A 19 -23.57 -10.29 -27.64
CA THR A 19 -24.27 -9.82 -26.42
C THR A 19 -23.65 -10.33 -25.13
N ASP A 20 -22.97 -11.49 -25.09
CA ASP A 20 -22.40 -12.08 -23.89
C ASP A 20 -21.17 -11.33 -23.38
N GLY A 21 -20.27 -10.90 -24.25
CA GLY A 21 -19.05 -10.18 -23.85
C GLY A 21 -19.32 -8.80 -23.23
N ARG A 22 -20.42 -8.14 -23.62
CA ARG A 22 -20.80 -6.82 -23.07
C ARG A 22 -21.47 -6.92 -21.69
N ALA A 23 -22.19 -8.01 -21.44
CA ALA A 23 -22.80 -8.29 -20.13
C ALA A 23 -21.77 -8.74 -19.10
N GLU A 24 -20.77 -9.52 -19.51
CA GLU A 24 -19.65 -9.94 -18.65
C GLU A 24 -18.74 -8.76 -18.27
N GLY A 25 -18.42 -7.85 -19.20
CA GLY A 25 -17.67 -6.62 -18.93
C GLY A 25 -18.37 -5.75 -17.88
N THR A 26 -19.66 -5.50 -18.05
CA THR A 26 -20.42 -4.67 -17.08
C THR A 26 -20.57 -5.32 -15.70
N ARG A 27 -20.58 -6.64 -15.61
CA ARG A 27 -20.61 -7.37 -14.33
C ARG A 27 -19.25 -7.30 -13.62
N SER A 28 -18.16 -7.49 -14.34
CA SER A 28 -16.79 -7.35 -13.84
C SER A 28 -16.53 -5.94 -13.30
N ASP A 29 -16.96 -4.91 -14.04
CA ASP A 29 -16.82 -3.51 -13.64
C ASP A 29 -17.58 -3.19 -12.35
N ARG A 30 -18.79 -3.71 -12.19
CA ARG A 30 -19.59 -3.56 -10.97
C ARG A 30 -18.95 -4.24 -9.77
N VAL A 31 -18.41 -5.44 -9.94
CA VAL A 31 -17.68 -6.18 -8.90
C VAL A 31 -16.43 -5.41 -8.48
N SER A 32 -15.66 -4.90 -9.44
CA SER A 32 -14.47 -4.08 -9.19
C SER A 32 -14.81 -2.78 -8.46
N ALA A 33 -15.84 -2.06 -8.89
CA ALA A 33 -16.30 -0.83 -8.23
C ALA A 33 -16.80 -1.08 -6.81
N THR A 34 -17.48 -2.19 -6.55
CA THR A 34 -17.91 -2.57 -5.20
C THR A 34 -16.72 -2.89 -4.32
N ARG A 35 -15.75 -3.62 -4.84
CA ARG A 35 -14.51 -3.96 -4.14
C ARG A 35 -13.72 -2.69 -3.74
N THR A 36 -13.62 -1.72 -4.63
CA THR A 36 -12.96 -0.43 -4.37
C THR A 36 -13.67 0.33 -3.26
N ARG A 37 -15.02 0.45 -3.31
CA ARG A 37 -15.78 1.14 -2.24
C ARG A 37 -15.62 0.48 -0.86
N ILE A 38 -15.55 -0.85 -0.82
CA ILE A 38 -15.30 -1.57 0.45
C ILE A 38 -13.89 -1.26 0.98
N LEU A 39 -12.86 -1.24 0.11
CA LEU A 39 -11.50 -0.87 0.50
C LEU A 39 -11.43 0.57 1.00
N ASP A 40 -12.05 1.53 0.32
CA ASP A 40 -12.06 2.94 0.73
C ASP A 40 -12.73 3.13 2.10
N ALA A 41 -13.87 2.47 2.32
CA ALA A 41 -14.57 2.53 3.60
C ALA A 41 -13.78 1.86 4.72
N ALA A 42 -13.17 0.70 4.46
CA ALA A 42 -12.37 -0.03 5.43
C ALA A 42 -11.12 0.76 5.83
N GLU A 43 -10.39 1.31 4.86
CA GLU A 43 -9.20 2.11 5.12
C GLU A 43 -9.50 3.30 6.04
N ARG A 44 -10.55 4.06 5.71
CA ARG A 44 -10.99 5.19 6.53
C ARG A 44 -11.36 4.74 7.95
N LEU A 45 -12.25 3.78 8.08
CA LEU A 45 -12.73 3.33 9.38
C LEU A 45 -11.60 2.73 10.23
N PHE A 46 -10.70 1.96 9.63
CA PHE A 46 -9.55 1.38 10.34
C PHE A 46 -8.57 2.47 10.78
N ALA A 47 -8.35 3.49 9.98
CA ALA A 47 -7.49 4.63 10.33
C ALA A 47 -8.07 5.47 11.49
N GLU A 48 -9.41 5.63 11.53
CA GLU A 48 -10.11 6.44 12.51
C GLU A 48 -10.35 5.71 13.84
N HIS A 49 -10.71 4.44 13.80
CA HIS A 49 -11.21 3.69 14.96
C HIS A 49 -10.35 2.47 15.34
N GLY A 50 -9.36 2.12 14.53
CA GLY A 50 -8.57 0.89 14.71
C GLY A 50 -9.22 -0.34 14.07
N VAL A 51 -8.38 -1.29 13.66
CA VAL A 51 -8.83 -2.46 12.90
C VAL A 51 -9.78 -3.35 13.70
N HIS A 52 -9.52 -3.54 14.99
CA HIS A 52 -10.33 -4.46 15.83
C HIS A 52 -11.71 -3.90 16.18
N ALA A 53 -11.82 -2.59 16.39
CA ALA A 53 -13.09 -1.96 16.76
C ALA A 53 -14.11 -1.92 15.62
N VAL A 54 -13.65 -1.98 14.37
CA VAL A 54 -14.51 -1.90 13.19
C VAL A 54 -15.02 -3.26 12.76
N SER A 55 -16.34 -3.45 12.69
CA SER A 55 -16.96 -4.68 12.19
C SER A 55 -17.08 -4.70 10.67
N ASN A 56 -17.17 -5.89 10.06
CA ASN A 56 -17.46 -6.02 8.62
C ASN A 56 -18.81 -5.38 8.26
N ARG A 57 -19.77 -5.36 9.19
CA ARG A 57 -21.05 -4.68 9.01
C ARG A 57 -20.85 -3.17 8.87
N ALA A 58 -20.07 -2.54 9.76
CA ALA A 58 -19.77 -1.11 9.68
C ALA A 58 -19.09 -0.75 8.35
N VAL A 59 -18.15 -1.60 7.88
CA VAL A 59 -17.50 -1.43 6.58
C VAL A 59 -18.52 -1.51 5.43
N ALA A 60 -19.44 -2.51 5.45
CA ALA A 60 -20.46 -2.66 4.42
C ALA A 60 -21.40 -1.42 4.37
N GLU A 61 -21.88 -0.98 5.52
CA GLU A 61 -22.73 0.20 5.65
C GLU A 61 -22.02 1.47 5.12
N ALA A 62 -20.77 1.70 5.52
CA ALA A 62 -19.98 2.83 5.05
C ALA A 62 -19.65 2.77 3.54
N ALA A 63 -19.57 1.56 2.97
CA ALA A 63 -19.39 1.33 1.53
C ALA A 63 -20.71 1.47 0.72
N GLY A 64 -21.82 1.82 1.38
CA GLY A 64 -23.15 1.92 0.73
C GLY A 64 -23.71 0.56 0.28
N GLN A 65 -23.35 -0.51 0.99
CA GLN A 65 -23.80 -1.87 0.69
C GLN A 65 -24.92 -2.29 1.68
N GLY A 66 -26.08 -2.63 1.13
CA GLY A 66 -27.22 -3.10 1.96
C GLY A 66 -27.04 -4.50 2.55
N ASN A 67 -26.09 -5.30 2.08
CA ASN A 67 -25.85 -6.65 2.52
C ASN A 67 -24.58 -6.73 3.37
N ASN A 68 -24.71 -7.11 4.63
CA ASN A 68 -23.60 -7.24 5.58
C ASN A 68 -22.60 -8.36 5.23
N THR A 69 -22.98 -9.32 4.40
CA THR A 69 -22.11 -10.42 3.99
C THR A 69 -21.18 -10.06 2.84
N VAL A 70 -21.36 -8.90 2.20
CA VAL A 70 -20.62 -8.48 1.02
C VAL A 70 -19.11 -8.37 1.27
N VAL A 71 -18.69 -7.91 2.45
CA VAL A 71 -17.27 -7.83 2.81
C VAL A 71 -16.64 -9.21 2.88
N GLY A 72 -17.30 -10.17 3.56
CA GLY A 72 -16.87 -11.56 3.61
C GLY A 72 -16.84 -12.23 2.23
N TYR A 73 -17.82 -11.95 1.38
CA TYR A 73 -17.86 -12.45 0.00
C TYR A 73 -16.67 -12.00 -0.84
N HIS A 74 -16.29 -10.71 -0.74
CA HIS A 74 -15.22 -10.14 -1.56
C HIS A 74 -13.80 -10.36 -1.00
N PHE A 75 -13.65 -10.48 0.31
CA PHE A 75 -12.35 -10.46 0.96
C PHE A 75 -12.11 -11.64 1.90
N GLY A 76 -13.15 -12.36 2.34
CA GLY A 76 -13.01 -13.43 3.31
C GLY A 76 -12.92 -12.88 4.74
N THR A 77 -11.79 -13.07 5.39
CA THR A 77 -11.54 -12.63 6.77
C THR A 77 -11.15 -11.15 6.85
N LYS A 78 -11.20 -10.60 8.08
CA LYS A 78 -10.68 -9.24 8.34
C LYS A 78 -9.17 -9.14 8.02
N ALA A 79 -8.41 -10.18 8.31
CA ALA A 79 -6.99 -10.25 7.95
C ALA A 79 -6.78 -10.20 6.42
N ASP A 80 -7.65 -10.83 5.64
CA ASP A 80 -7.58 -10.78 4.18
C ASP A 80 -7.95 -9.40 3.63
N LEU A 81 -8.90 -8.71 4.27
CA LEU A 81 -9.23 -7.32 3.96
C LEU A 81 -8.03 -6.40 4.24
N VAL A 82 -7.34 -6.57 5.37
CA VAL A 82 -6.10 -5.84 5.71
C VAL A 82 -5.01 -6.14 4.67
N ARG A 83 -4.80 -7.41 4.28
CA ARG A 83 -3.86 -7.77 3.21
C ARG A 83 -4.20 -7.11 1.88
N ALA A 84 -5.49 -7.01 1.55
CA ALA A 84 -5.93 -6.34 0.32
C ALA A 84 -5.64 -4.84 0.35
N LEU A 85 -5.82 -4.17 1.49
CA LEU A 85 -5.46 -2.76 1.68
C LEU A 85 -3.95 -2.53 1.53
N ILE A 86 -3.12 -3.37 2.16
CA ILE A 86 -1.66 -3.28 2.03
C ILE A 86 -1.25 -3.43 0.57
N ARG A 87 -1.76 -4.45 -0.13
CA ARG A 87 -1.44 -4.70 -1.55
C ARG A 87 -1.90 -3.59 -2.50
N ARG A 88 -2.96 -2.87 -2.16
CA ARG A 88 -3.50 -1.79 -2.99
C ARG A 88 -2.44 -0.75 -3.36
N TYR A 89 -1.54 -0.45 -2.43
CA TYR A 89 -0.56 0.61 -2.56
C TYR A 89 0.86 0.12 -2.86
N SER A 90 1.12 -1.18 -2.67
CA SER A 90 2.45 -1.77 -2.85
C SER A 90 3.02 -1.49 -4.24
N ALA A 91 2.26 -1.76 -5.30
CA ALA A 91 2.73 -1.58 -6.67
C ALA A 91 3.14 -0.12 -7.00
N ALA A 92 2.37 0.86 -6.49
CA ALA A 92 2.70 2.27 -6.70
C ALA A 92 3.99 2.68 -5.98
N MET A 93 4.21 2.17 -4.77
CA MET A 93 5.44 2.41 -4.03
C MET A 93 6.64 1.67 -4.65
N ASP A 94 6.43 0.44 -5.11
CA ASP A 94 7.47 -0.35 -5.78
C ASP A 94 7.96 0.34 -7.05
N THR A 95 7.06 0.81 -7.90
CA THR A 95 7.41 1.55 -9.12
C THR A 95 8.25 2.81 -8.81
N ARG A 96 7.90 3.55 -7.75
CA ARG A 96 8.68 4.73 -7.33
C ARG A 96 10.06 4.33 -6.83
N ARG A 97 10.13 3.29 -6.03
CA ARG A 97 11.38 2.78 -5.45
C ARG A 97 12.32 2.27 -6.54
N GLU A 98 11.82 1.47 -7.48
CA GLU A 98 12.59 0.98 -8.63
C GLU A 98 13.18 2.12 -9.44
N ARG A 99 12.40 3.16 -9.73
CA ARG A 99 12.88 4.37 -10.42
C ARG A 99 14.00 5.06 -9.64
N MET A 100 13.86 5.18 -8.32
CA MET A 100 14.88 5.81 -7.48
C MET A 100 16.15 4.99 -7.43
N VAL A 101 16.04 3.67 -7.24
CA VAL A 101 17.18 2.74 -7.25
C VAL A 101 17.91 2.79 -8.59
N ALA A 102 17.17 2.81 -9.72
CA ALA A 102 17.77 2.91 -11.05
C ALA A 102 18.49 4.25 -11.31
N ALA A 103 18.17 5.29 -10.55
CA ALA A 103 18.80 6.61 -10.64
C ALA A 103 20.00 6.78 -9.69
N LEU A 104 20.32 5.79 -8.86
CA LEU A 104 21.47 5.83 -7.97
C LEU A 104 22.79 5.87 -8.78
N GLY A 105 23.78 6.57 -8.24
CA GLY A 105 25.13 6.56 -8.77
C GLY A 105 25.85 5.22 -8.55
N PRO A 106 27.13 5.13 -8.99
CA PRO A 106 27.88 3.88 -8.90
C PRO A 106 28.30 3.49 -7.46
N ASP A 107 28.29 4.42 -6.53
CA ASP A 107 28.68 4.23 -5.13
C ASP A 107 27.68 4.93 -4.20
N PRO A 108 26.46 4.39 -4.04
CA PRO A 108 25.44 5.00 -3.22
C PRO A 108 25.74 4.82 -1.74
N GLY A 109 25.63 5.91 -0.97
CA GLY A 109 25.83 5.90 0.47
C GLY A 109 24.56 5.60 1.26
N VAL A 110 24.68 5.55 2.59
CA VAL A 110 23.56 5.31 3.52
C VAL A 110 22.37 6.25 3.25
N ARG A 111 22.65 7.52 2.95
CA ARG A 111 21.62 8.53 2.66
C ARG A 111 20.80 8.17 1.43
N ASP A 112 21.46 7.73 0.38
CA ASP A 112 20.79 7.42 -0.90
C ASP A 112 19.82 6.25 -0.75
N TRP A 113 20.22 5.21 -0.02
CA TRP A 113 19.37 4.07 0.28
C TRP A 113 18.21 4.41 1.23
N VAL A 114 18.47 5.26 2.23
CA VAL A 114 17.41 5.77 3.12
C VAL A 114 16.39 6.62 2.36
N ASP A 115 16.81 7.43 1.41
CA ASP A 115 15.91 8.17 0.53
C ASP A 115 15.05 7.22 -0.32
N CYS A 116 15.60 6.14 -0.86
CA CYS A 116 14.84 5.09 -1.56
C CYS A 116 13.86 4.33 -0.64
N LEU A 117 14.09 4.31 0.65
CA LEU A 117 13.17 3.74 1.64
C LEU A 117 12.02 4.70 1.98
N VAL A 118 12.33 5.99 2.20
CA VAL A 118 11.41 6.98 2.78
C VAL A 118 10.56 7.69 1.72
N ARG A 119 11.19 8.17 0.64
CA ARG A 119 10.52 9.04 -0.34
C ARG A 119 9.37 8.40 -1.10
N PRO A 120 9.40 7.10 -1.49
CA PRO A 120 8.28 6.49 -2.19
C PRO A 120 6.94 6.60 -1.44
N ALA A 121 6.97 6.46 -0.12
CA ALA A 121 5.77 6.61 0.71
C ALA A 121 5.30 8.07 0.80
N ALA A 122 6.21 9.02 0.94
CA ALA A 122 5.88 10.44 0.97
C ALA A 122 5.32 10.96 -0.37
N GLU A 123 5.92 10.55 -1.48
CA GLU A 123 5.42 10.87 -2.83
C GLU A 123 4.03 10.27 -3.05
N HIS A 124 3.82 9.03 -2.60
CA HIS A 124 2.51 8.40 -2.68
C HIS A 124 1.45 9.15 -1.89
N LEU A 125 1.75 9.55 -0.65
CA LEU A 125 0.84 10.34 0.18
C LEU A 125 0.56 11.73 -0.42
N ALA A 126 1.54 12.35 -1.06
CA ALA A 126 1.34 13.60 -1.77
C ALA A 126 0.37 13.45 -2.96
N ASP A 127 0.50 12.35 -3.72
CA ASP A 127 -0.37 12.07 -4.88
C ASP A 127 -1.80 11.68 -4.50
N LEU A 128 -1.99 11.05 -3.33
CA LEU A 128 -3.34 10.75 -2.83
C LEU A 128 -4.13 12.02 -2.50
N GLY A 129 -3.45 13.12 -2.22
CA GLY A 129 -4.07 14.39 -1.85
C GLY A 129 -4.53 14.43 -0.39
N SER A 130 -5.60 15.19 -0.12
CA SER A 130 -6.18 15.32 1.23
C SER A 130 -7.71 15.40 1.13
N PRO A 131 -8.46 14.70 1.98
CA PRO A 131 -7.99 13.82 3.05
C PRO A 131 -7.52 12.45 2.58
N THR A 132 -6.55 11.85 3.28
CA THR A 132 -6.12 10.46 3.10
C THR A 132 -6.11 9.72 4.44
N TRP A 133 -6.07 8.41 4.42
CA TRP A 133 -6.09 7.55 5.62
C TRP A 133 -4.99 6.47 5.60
N TYR A 134 -4.22 6.39 4.54
CA TYR A 134 -3.24 5.32 4.31
C TYR A 134 -2.17 5.23 5.41
N ALA A 135 -1.56 6.36 5.78
CA ALA A 135 -0.52 6.36 6.80
C ALA A 135 -1.06 6.03 8.20
N ARG A 136 -2.24 6.58 8.54
CA ARG A 136 -2.92 6.28 9.82
C ARG A 136 -3.40 4.83 9.88
N PHE A 137 -3.91 4.29 8.79
CA PHE A 137 -4.22 2.86 8.68
C PHE A 137 -2.97 2.01 8.93
N GLY A 138 -1.84 2.33 8.29
CA GLY A 138 -0.57 1.65 8.52
C GLY A 138 -0.14 1.66 10.00
N ALA A 139 -0.27 2.80 10.67
CA ALA A 139 0.03 2.92 12.10
C ALA A 139 -0.89 2.02 12.96
N GLN A 140 -2.18 1.94 12.64
CA GLN A 140 -3.11 1.04 13.35
C GLN A 140 -2.76 -0.43 13.17
N VAL A 141 -2.37 -0.83 11.95
CA VAL A 141 -1.93 -2.21 11.67
C VAL A 141 -0.68 -2.56 12.49
N MET A 142 0.24 -1.61 12.67
CA MET A 142 1.49 -1.84 13.41
C MET A 142 1.30 -1.98 14.93
N THR A 143 0.15 -1.60 15.48
CA THR A 143 -0.13 -1.74 16.93
C THR A 143 -0.50 -3.16 17.35
N ASP A 144 -0.99 -3.98 16.41
CA ASP A 144 -1.36 -5.38 16.68
C ASP A 144 -0.30 -6.35 16.16
N PRO A 145 0.23 -7.28 16.97
CA PRO A 145 1.30 -8.19 16.54
C PRO A 145 0.94 -9.04 15.32
N ALA A 146 -0.28 -9.59 15.25
CA ALA A 146 -0.69 -10.45 14.13
C ALA A 146 -0.88 -9.65 12.83
N LEU A 147 -1.42 -8.44 12.91
CA LEU A 147 -1.57 -7.55 11.76
C LEU A 147 -0.21 -6.99 11.29
N ARG A 148 0.68 -6.71 12.24
CA ARG A 148 2.07 -6.29 11.95
C ARG A 148 2.82 -7.35 11.16
N GLU A 149 2.68 -8.64 11.52
CA GLU A 149 3.26 -9.74 10.76
C GLU A 149 2.77 -9.75 9.30
N ILE A 150 1.49 -9.50 9.07
CA ILE A 150 0.92 -9.39 7.72
C ILE A 150 1.56 -8.23 6.94
N MET A 151 1.74 -7.07 7.57
CA MET A 151 2.36 -5.91 6.93
C MET A 151 3.84 -6.16 6.63
N VAL A 152 4.59 -6.71 7.58
CA VAL A 152 6.00 -7.02 7.39
C VAL A 152 6.20 -8.07 6.29
N ALA A 153 5.43 -9.16 6.32
CA ALA A 153 5.49 -10.18 5.28
C ALA A 153 5.12 -9.63 3.89
N GLY A 154 4.10 -8.77 3.82
CA GLY A 154 3.72 -8.09 2.57
C GLY A 154 4.82 -7.15 2.06
N SER A 155 5.51 -6.45 2.94
CA SER A 155 6.61 -5.55 2.60
C SER A 155 7.85 -6.33 2.11
N LEU A 156 8.23 -7.41 2.80
CA LEU A 156 9.36 -8.25 2.42
C LEU A 156 9.12 -9.06 1.14
N ALA A 157 7.87 -9.18 0.69
CA ALA A 157 7.55 -9.76 -0.62
C ALA A 157 7.83 -8.78 -1.79
N SER A 158 8.19 -7.51 -1.51
CA SER A 158 8.55 -6.52 -2.51
C SER A 158 10.03 -6.66 -2.90
N PRO A 159 10.35 -7.02 -4.16
CA PRO A 159 11.75 -7.11 -4.60
C PRO A 159 12.47 -5.77 -4.51
N SER A 160 11.78 -4.66 -4.83
CA SER A 160 12.36 -3.32 -4.77
C SER A 160 12.75 -2.92 -3.35
N LEU A 161 11.95 -3.29 -2.35
CA LEU A 161 12.29 -3.03 -0.95
C LEU A 161 13.46 -3.89 -0.48
N THR A 162 13.49 -5.17 -0.88
CA THR A 162 14.62 -6.07 -0.57
C THR A 162 15.92 -5.49 -1.13
N THR A 163 15.94 -5.04 -2.39
CA THR A 163 17.10 -4.38 -3.00
C THR A 163 17.58 -3.17 -2.18
N VAL A 164 16.65 -2.33 -1.71
CA VAL A 164 17.00 -1.16 -0.88
C VAL A 164 17.57 -1.57 0.47
N LEU A 165 16.99 -2.59 1.12
CA LEU A 165 17.48 -3.07 2.42
C LEU A 165 18.85 -3.73 2.29
N ASP A 166 19.11 -4.49 1.24
CA ASP A 166 20.39 -5.11 0.97
C ASP A 166 21.45 -4.02 0.72
N GLY A 167 21.19 -3.06 -0.19
CA GLY A 167 22.11 -1.97 -0.47
C GLY A 167 22.38 -1.09 0.75
N LEU A 168 21.38 -0.82 1.58
CA LEU A 168 21.57 -0.13 2.86
C LEU A 168 22.49 -0.94 3.80
N ASN A 169 22.25 -2.24 3.93
CA ASN A 169 23.05 -3.12 4.78
C ASN A 169 24.52 -3.18 4.34
N ASP A 170 24.78 -3.14 3.04
CA ASP A 170 26.15 -3.18 2.49
C ASP A 170 26.93 -1.89 2.78
N CYS A 171 26.24 -0.75 2.91
CA CYS A 171 26.84 0.56 3.25
C CYS A 171 27.05 0.76 4.74
N LEU A 172 26.41 -0.03 5.59
CA LEU A 172 26.52 0.16 7.05
C LEU A 172 27.82 -0.42 7.60
N PRO A 173 28.40 0.20 8.65
CA PRO A 173 29.52 -0.41 9.36
C PRO A 173 29.12 -1.77 9.95
N ALA A 174 30.09 -2.59 10.29
CA ALA A 174 29.85 -3.85 10.97
C ALA A 174 29.16 -3.60 12.33
N LEU A 175 27.85 -3.82 12.38
CA LEU A 175 27.02 -3.70 13.57
C LEU A 175 26.72 -5.09 14.13
N PRO A 176 26.70 -5.27 15.46
CA PRO A 176 26.13 -6.46 16.08
C PRO A 176 24.70 -6.72 15.55
N VAL A 177 24.34 -8.00 15.40
CA VAL A 177 23.05 -8.38 14.80
C VAL A 177 21.87 -7.80 15.58
N GLU A 178 21.93 -7.82 16.91
CA GLU A 178 20.92 -7.26 17.80
C GLU A 178 20.75 -5.75 17.61
N VAL A 179 21.83 -5.00 17.47
CA VAL A 179 21.81 -3.54 17.22
C VAL A 179 21.21 -3.25 15.86
N ARG A 180 21.56 -4.05 14.85
CA ARG A 180 20.99 -3.91 13.49
C ARG A 180 19.49 -4.14 13.47
N LEU A 181 19.00 -5.18 14.14
CA LEU A 181 17.58 -5.48 14.25
C LEU A 181 16.84 -4.38 15.01
N GLU A 182 17.37 -3.90 16.13
CA GLU A 182 16.79 -2.82 16.92
C GLU A 182 16.68 -1.52 16.11
N ARG A 183 17.76 -1.12 15.42
CA ARG A 183 17.77 0.08 14.57
C ARG A 183 16.76 -0.04 13.41
N GLY A 184 16.67 -1.20 12.78
CA GLY A 184 15.69 -1.47 11.75
C GLY A 184 14.24 -1.31 12.26
N ASP A 185 13.99 -1.80 13.48
CA ASP A 185 12.68 -1.64 14.14
C ASP A 185 12.37 -0.17 14.45
N ILE A 186 13.33 0.56 15.01
CA ILE A 186 13.22 2.00 15.29
C ILE A 186 12.91 2.77 13.99
N CYS A 187 13.70 2.55 12.94
CA CYS A 187 13.50 3.22 11.65
C CYS A 187 12.12 2.94 11.05
N ARG A 188 11.64 1.70 11.12
CA ARG A 188 10.28 1.35 10.68
C ARG A 188 9.21 2.09 11.49
N GLN A 189 9.35 2.16 12.81
CA GLN A 189 8.43 2.90 13.67
C GLN A 189 8.44 4.40 13.35
N LEU A 190 9.63 4.99 13.18
CA LEU A 190 9.77 6.39 12.78
C LEU A 190 9.03 6.65 11.47
N LEU A 191 9.23 5.83 10.45
CA LEU A 191 8.60 5.99 9.13
C LEU A 191 7.08 5.92 9.23
N VAL A 192 6.54 4.89 9.86
CA VAL A 192 5.10 4.66 9.95
C VAL A 192 4.42 5.75 10.77
N HIS A 193 4.92 6.04 11.97
CA HIS A 193 4.24 6.97 12.87
C HIS A 193 4.45 8.43 12.51
N HIS A 194 5.59 8.82 11.94
CA HIS A 194 5.83 10.18 11.49
C HIS A 194 4.85 10.59 10.38
N PHE A 195 4.66 9.73 9.39
CA PHE A 195 3.71 10.00 8.30
C PHE A 195 2.26 9.94 8.78
N ALA A 196 1.91 9.03 9.69
CA ALA A 196 0.57 8.96 10.27
C ALA A 196 0.22 10.23 11.08
N GLN A 197 1.16 10.77 11.86
CA GLN A 197 0.96 12.01 12.60
C GLN A 197 0.78 13.21 11.66
N ARG A 198 1.59 13.28 10.59
CA ARG A 198 1.43 14.34 9.58
C ARG A 198 0.08 14.25 8.88
N GLU A 199 -0.32 13.06 8.45
CA GLU A 199 -1.61 12.82 7.79
C GLU A 199 -2.78 13.23 8.69
N ARG A 200 -2.70 12.92 9.99
CA ARG A 200 -3.68 13.35 10.98
C ARG A 200 -3.72 14.88 11.11
N ALA A 201 -2.57 15.51 11.27
CA ALA A 201 -2.49 16.97 11.39
C ALA A 201 -3.09 17.68 10.17
N LEU A 202 -2.84 17.18 8.96
CA LEU A 202 -3.42 17.70 7.73
C LEU A 202 -4.95 17.50 7.68
N ALA A 203 -5.44 16.34 8.12
CA ALA A 203 -6.88 16.06 8.18
C ALA A 203 -7.60 16.95 9.22
N ASP A 204 -6.94 17.25 10.33
CA ASP A 204 -7.47 18.08 11.41
C ASP A 204 -7.26 19.59 11.15
N GLY A 205 -6.62 19.97 10.03
CA GLY A 205 -6.28 21.37 9.71
C GLY A 205 -5.29 21.99 10.69
N THR A 206 -4.51 21.19 11.42
CA THR A 206 -3.51 21.67 12.37
C THR A 206 -2.16 21.92 11.68
N PRO A 207 -1.35 22.91 12.17
CA PRO A 207 -0.05 23.18 11.58
C PRO A 207 0.88 21.97 11.62
N THR A 208 1.65 21.78 10.54
CA THR A 208 2.69 20.77 10.47
C THR A 208 4.07 21.41 10.48
N PRO A 209 5.11 20.78 11.09
CA PRO A 209 6.46 21.36 11.18
C PRO A 209 7.13 21.60 9.82
N ARG A 210 6.72 20.86 8.79
CA ARG A 210 7.24 20.95 7.42
C ARG A 210 6.12 21.29 6.45
N ALA A 211 6.39 22.10 5.44
CA ALA A 211 5.38 22.61 4.52
C ALA A 211 4.81 21.50 3.60
N SER A 212 5.66 20.62 3.10
CA SER A 212 5.28 19.57 2.14
C SER A 212 5.59 18.15 2.61
N TRP A 213 5.04 17.14 1.93
CA TRP A 213 5.42 15.74 2.11
C TRP A 213 6.90 15.50 1.77
N ALA A 214 7.44 16.19 0.75
CA ALA A 214 8.83 16.09 0.37
C ALA A 214 9.77 16.62 1.47
N ASP A 215 9.41 17.76 2.09
CA ASP A 215 10.18 18.32 3.22
C ASP A 215 10.11 17.42 4.45
N ALA A 216 8.94 16.83 4.72
CA ALA A 216 8.76 15.88 5.82
C ALA A 216 9.61 14.61 5.59
N ALA A 217 9.64 14.10 4.35
CA ALA A 217 10.50 12.97 3.99
C ALA A 217 11.99 13.30 4.16
N THR A 218 12.42 14.50 3.80
CA THR A 218 13.81 14.93 4.00
C THR A 218 14.19 14.92 5.48
N GLY A 219 13.36 15.51 6.35
CA GLY A 219 13.64 15.52 7.79
C GLY A 219 13.59 14.12 8.41
N LEU A 220 12.69 13.26 7.94
CA LEU A 220 12.63 11.87 8.38
C LEU A 220 13.86 11.08 7.92
N ALA A 221 14.30 11.26 6.69
CA ALA A 221 15.51 10.62 6.17
C ALA A 221 16.76 11.06 6.94
N ASP A 222 16.87 12.35 7.32
CA ASP A 222 17.94 12.85 8.19
C ASP A 222 17.98 12.10 9.52
N ALA A 223 16.82 11.93 10.17
CA ALA A 223 16.70 11.22 11.44
C ALA A 223 17.07 9.73 11.30
N ILE A 224 16.60 9.06 10.25
CA ILE A 224 16.86 7.64 10.00
C ILE A 224 18.37 7.41 9.71
N VAL A 225 19.01 8.28 8.92
CA VAL A 225 20.45 8.23 8.70
C VAL A 225 21.18 8.36 10.05
N GLY A 226 20.77 9.30 10.91
CA GLY A 226 21.32 9.46 12.25
C GLY A 226 21.19 8.19 13.11
N VAL A 227 20.04 7.51 13.06
CA VAL A 227 19.84 6.23 13.77
C VAL A 227 20.83 5.15 13.26
N TRP A 228 20.96 5.01 11.94
CA TRP A 228 21.84 4.00 11.35
C TRP A 228 23.33 4.25 11.59
N THR A 229 23.75 5.51 11.61
CA THR A 229 25.16 5.90 11.72
C THR A 229 25.62 6.23 13.14
N SER A 230 24.72 6.27 14.12
CA SER A 230 25.08 6.55 15.51
C SER A 230 26.09 5.50 16.05
N PRO A 231 27.04 5.88 16.89
CA PRO A 231 27.95 4.92 17.51
C PRO A 231 27.19 3.93 18.40
N VAL A 232 27.73 2.71 18.52
CA VAL A 232 27.22 1.71 19.48
C VAL A 232 27.89 1.98 20.81
N THR A 233 27.09 2.26 21.83
CA THR A 233 27.62 2.38 23.20
C THR A 233 28.00 0.98 23.67
N GLY A 234 29.29 0.75 23.90
CA GLY A 234 29.76 -0.50 24.48
C GLY A 234 29.17 -0.74 25.86
N ARG A 235 28.92 -2.01 26.22
CA ARG A 235 28.75 -2.35 27.63
C ARG A 235 30.03 -1.97 28.34
N ALA A 236 29.96 -1.14 29.40
CA ALA A 236 31.02 -1.07 30.36
C ALA A 236 31.14 -2.46 31.00
N ASP A 237 32.27 -3.14 30.79
CA ASP A 237 32.63 -4.39 31.48
C ASP A 237 32.70 -4.18 32.99
#